data_8c127c4c8497dfa5024be915c12b7d87
#
_entry.id   8c127c4c8497dfa5024be915c12b7d87
#
_cell.length_a   1.000
_cell.length_b   1.000
_cell.length_c   1.000
_cell.angle_alpha   90.00
_cell.angle_beta   90.00
_cell.angle_gamma   90.00
#
_symmetry.space_group_name_H-M   'P 1'
#
loop_
_entity.id
_entity.type
_entity.pdbx_description
1 polymer ?
#
loop_
_entity_poly.entity_id
_entity_poly.type
_entity_poly.pdbx_seq_one_letter_code
_entity_poly.pdbx_strand_id
1 'polypeptide(L)'
;QNGSIRSDDSDLPAGTVTFQSIDGGQMVKKDTVINLRVSKGPQEAAIPVVTNLTQDQAVLQDESVTLSISAYSTDDGTLRYAWYMSTNGSYENAALVSRSREGNTTCEADTSVPGTYYYFCVVENSLGDDTKTTKSNMIEVVVQEKTVEKTIEINLPSKSGLYEITVYVDGVLQYGPTSVSITDDRSMIVEVTVRGKGTLPVDVYLDGARRRSRSTSTSTARSTIRS
;
A
#
# COMPACT_ATOMS: atom_id res chain seq x y z
N GLN A 1 -0.32 -53.13 -40.37
CA GLN A 1 -0.03 -52.94 -38.94
C GLN A 1 -0.16 -51.45 -38.62
N ASN A 2 -0.91 -51.13 -37.57
CA ASN A 2 -1.02 -49.72 -37.16
C ASN A 2 0.31 -49.25 -36.60
N GLY A 3 0.85 -48.12 -37.12
CA GLY A 3 1.96 -47.40 -36.55
C GLY A 3 1.59 -46.76 -35.23
N SER A 4 2.59 -46.17 -34.55
CA SER A 4 2.32 -45.42 -33.33
C SER A 4 1.69 -44.05 -33.68
N ILE A 5 0.61 -43.71 -32.91
CA ILE A 5 0.06 -42.37 -32.90
C ILE A 5 0.50 -41.71 -31.59
N ARG A 6 1.16 -40.54 -31.68
CA ARG A 6 1.54 -39.72 -30.53
C ARG A 6 0.85 -38.39 -30.63
N SER A 7 0.49 -37.83 -29.51
CA SER A 7 -0.06 -36.46 -29.45
C SER A 7 1.02 -35.47 -29.17
N ASP A 8 1.02 -34.35 -29.91
CA ASP A 8 1.92 -33.20 -29.74
C ASP A 8 1.09 -31.96 -29.38
N ASP A 9 1.68 -31.06 -28.62
CA ASP A 9 1.15 -29.71 -28.45
C ASP A 9 1.32 -28.93 -29.74
N SER A 10 0.30 -28.23 -30.20
CA SER A 10 0.30 -27.51 -31.48
C SER A 10 -0.88 -26.53 -31.51
N ASP A 11 -0.71 -25.41 -32.20
CA ASP A 11 -1.75 -24.40 -32.43
C ASP A 11 -2.80 -24.83 -33.46
N LEU A 12 -2.59 -25.97 -34.09
CA LEU A 12 -3.55 -26.56 -35.02
C LEU A 12 -4.71 -27.20 -34.27
N PRO A 13 -5.91 -27.26 -34.85
CA PRO A 13 -7.05 -27.92 -34.21
C PRO A 13 -6.74 -29.36 -33.77
N ALA A 14 -7.26 -29.77 -32.63
CA ALA A 14 -7.08 -31.11 -32.10
C ALA A 14 -7.44 -32.17 -33.17
N GLY A 15 -6.62 -33.22 -33.28
CA GLY A 15 -6.79 -34.27 -34.29
C GLY A 15 -6.13 -34.00 -35.60
N THR A 16 -5.56 -32.80 -35.83
CA THR A 16 -4.79 -32.50 -37.04
C THR A 16 -3.47 -33.27 -37.03
N VAL A 17 -3.12 -33.94 -38.16
CA VAL A 17 -1.84 -34.63 -38.28
C VAL A 17 -0.74 -33.56 -38.47
N THR A 18 0.19 -33.48 -37.52
CA THR A 18 1.33 -32.53 -37.52
C THR A 18 2.57 -33.14 -38.13
N PHE A 19 2.69 -34.46 -38.14
CA PHE A 19 3.79 -35.21 -38.72
C PHE A 19 3.35 -36.61 -39.13
N GLN A 20 3.90 -37.11 -40.24
CA GLN A 20 3.86 -38.51 -40.63
C GLN A 20 5.25 -38.98 -41.10
N SER A 21 5.55 -40.25 -40.77
CA SER A 21 6.89 -40.82 -41.01
C SER A 21 7.18 -41.11 -42.50
N ILE A 22 6.19 -41.04 -43.35
CA ILE A 22 6.29 -41.25 -44.83
C ILE A 22 5.41 -40.17 -45.46
N ASP A 23 5.98 -39.42 -46.40
CA ASP A 23 5.24 -38.34 -47.08
C ASP A 23 4.01 -38.83 -47.84
N GLY A 24 2.97 -38.01 -47.89
CA GLY A 24 1.77 -38.27 -48.64
C GLY A 24 2.08 -38.47 -50.16
N GLY A 25 1.43 -39.45 -50.77
CA GLY A 25 1.61 -39.78 -52.20
C GLY A 25 2.78 -40.70 -52.49
N GLN A 26 3.56 -41.12 -51.51
CA GLN A 26 4.64 -42.09 -51.71
C GLN A 26 4.07 -43.52 -51.85
N MET A 27 4.60 -44.26 -52.84
CA MET A 27 4.30 -45.70 -53.03
C MET A 27 5.08 -46.51 -52.00
N VAL A 28 4.41 -47.23 -51.17
CA VAL A 28 4.99 -48.05 -50.09
C VAL A 28 4.58 -49.51 -50.24
N LYS A 29 5.36 -50.43 -49.68
CA LYS A 29 5.02 -51.84 -49.64
C LYS A 29 3.76 -52.07 -48.76
N LYS A 30 2.99 -53.07 -49.12
CA LYS A 30 1.89 -53.53 -48.27
C LYS A 30 2.40 -53.77 -46.85
N ASP A 31 1.61 -53.38 -45.86
CA ASP A 31 1.92 -53.50 -44.42
C ASP A 31 3.07 -52.61 -43.89
N THR A 32 3.48 -51.56 -44.66
CA THR A 32 4.39 -50.54 -44.15
C THR A 32 3.75 -49.81 -42.96
N VAL A 33 4.53 -49.67 -41.89
CA VAL A 33 4.09 -48.98 -40.70
C VAL A 33 4.30 -47.46 -40.85
N ILE A 34 3.24 -46.67 -40.68
CA ILE A 34 3.31 -45.22 -40.71
C ILE A 34 3.09 -44.70 -39.27
N ASN A 35 4.03 -43.96 -38.76
CA ASN A 35 3.88 -43.27 -37.45
C ASN A 35 3.33 -41.87 -37.67
N LEU A 36 2.38 -41.45 -36.86
CA LEU A 36 1.75 -40.13 -36.91
C LEU A 36 2.01 -39.37 -35.61
N ARG A 37 2.09 -38.06 -35.73
CA ARG A 37 1.88 -37.13 -34.63
C ARG A 37 0.61 -36.34 -34.93
N VAL A 38 -0.18 -36.12 -33.85
CA VAL A 38 -1.49 -35.51 -33.97
C VAL A 38 -1.56 -34.37 -32.96
N SER A 39 -2.03 -33.20 -33.40
CA SER A 39 -2.24 -32.07 -32.54
C SER A 39 -3.22 -32.40 -31.40
N LYS A 40 -2.90 -31.98 -30.20
CA LYS A 40 -3.86 -31.96 -29.07
C LYS A 40 -4.78 -30.74 -29.13
N GLY A 41 -4.51 -29.78 -30.02
CA GLY A 41 -5.15 -28.48 -30.10
C GLY A 41 -4.34 -27.40 -29.36
N PRO A 42 -4.75 -26.13 -29.50
CA PRO A 42 -4.19 -25.04 -28.73
C PRO A 42 -4.30 -25.34 -27.23
N GLN A 43 -3.27 -25.00 -26.49
CA GLN A 43 -3.31 -25.09 -25.03
C GLN A 43 -4.14 -23.95 -24.48
N GLU A 44 -5.09 -24.24 -23.58
CA GLU A 44 -5.82 -23.22 -22.83
C GLU A 44 -5.23 -23.08 -21.44
N ALA A 45 -4.93 -21.85 -21.03
CA ALA A 45 -4.47 -21.55 -19.69
C ALA A 45 -5.60 -21.82 -18.69
N ALA A 46 -5.25 -22.41 -17.53
CA ALA A 46 -6.17 -22.54 -16.41
C ALA A 46 -6.35 -21.18 -15.70
N ILE A 47 -7.55 -20.94 -15.18
CA ILE A 47 -7.81 -19.76 -14.35
C ILE A 47 -7.02 -19.89 -13.05
N PRO A 48 -6.15 -18.93 -12.69
CA PRO A 48 -5.37 -18.99 -11.46
C PRO A 48 -6.26 -18.94 -10.22
N VAL A 49 -5.89 -19.70 -9.19
CA VAL A 49 -6.62 -19.78 -7.92
C VAL A 49 -5.81 -19.08 -6.83
N VAL A 50 -6.41 -18.06 -6.22
CA VAL A 50 -5.84 -17.37 -5.05
C VAL A 50 -6.12 -18.20 -3.80
N THR A 51 -5.08 -18.55 -3.03
CA THR A 51 -5.18 -19.40 -1.84
C THR A 51 -4.97 -18.67 -0.53
N ASN A 52 -4.18 -17.59 -0.56
CA ASN A 52 -3.90 -16.76 0.62
C ASN A 52 -3.77 -15.30 0.20
N LEU A 53 -4.22 -14.41 1.08
CA LEU A 53 -4.13 -12.97 0.92
C LEU A 53 -3.94 -12.35 2.30
N THR A 54 -3.10 -11.30 2.41
CA THR A 54 -2.98 -10.50 3.64
C THR A 54 -4.36 -9.97 4.04
N GLN A 55 -4.67 -10.04 5.32
CA GLN A 55 -5.90 -9.47 5.88
C GLN A 55 -5.81 -7.95 5.96
N ASP A 56 -6.95 -7.28 6.25
CA ASP A 56 -7.02 -5.84 6.46
C ASP A 56 -6.04 -5.38 7.55
N GLN A 57 -5.45 -4.20 7.34
CA GLN A 57 -4.41 -3.63 8.19
C GLN A 57 -4.84 -2.27 8.74
N ALA A 58 -4.47 -1.97 9.98
CA ALA A 58 -4.56 -0.65 10.57
C ALA A 58 -3.20 -0.29 11.18
N VAL A 59 -2.59 0.78 10.69
CA VAL A 59 -1.21 1.16 11.02
C VAL A 59 -1.11 2.66 11.23
N LEU A 60 -0.05 3.09 11.90
CA LEU A 60 0.27 4.51 11.99
C LEU A 60 0.98 4.99 10.71
N GLN A 61 0.88 6.28 10.48
CA GLN A 61 1.62 6.94 9.40
C GLN A 61 3.11 6.60 9.46
N ASP A 62 3.71 6.34 8.28
CA ASP A 62 5.11 5.96 8.08
C ASP A 62 5.50 4.57 8.65
N GLU A 63 4.57 3.76 9.12
CA GLU A 63 4.84 2.36 9.45
C GLU A 63 4.84 1.49 8.18
N SER A 64 5.79 0.56 8.09
CA SER A 64 5.90 -0.33 6.92
C SER A 64 4.81 -1.41 6.92
N VAL A 65 4.15 -1.59 5.79
CA VAL A 65 3.14 -2.63 5.57
C VAL A 65 3.44 -3.40 4.31
N THR A 66 3.75 -4.68 4.46
CA THR A 66 3.96 -5.60 3.34
C THR A 66 2.70 -6.43 3.12
N LEU A 67 2.07 -6.26 1.98
CA LEU A 67 0.94 -7.06 1.52
C LEU A 67 1.46 -8.27 0.75
N SER A 68 0.83 -9.43 0.91
CA SER A 68 1.22 -10.68 0.26
C SER A 68 0.04 -11.46 -0.29
N ILE A 69 0.30 -12.21 -1.35
CA ILE A 69 -0.68 -13.11 -1.98
C ILE A 69 -0.01 -14.45 -2.31
N SER A 70 -0.77 -15.52 -2.25
CA SER A 70 -0.38 -16.82 -2.81
C SER A 70 -1.44 -17.28 -3.81
N ALA A 71 -0.98 -17.78 -4.95
CA ALA A 71 -1.84 -18.33 -5.98
C ALA A 71 -1.16 -19.52 -6.65
N TYR A 72 -1.96 -20.39 -7.27
CA TYR A 72 -1.47 -21.50 -8.09
C TYR A 72 -2.30 -21.64 -9.36
N SER A 73 -1.73 -22.30 -10.36
CA SER A 73 -2.45 -22.82 -11.52
C SER A 73 -2.44 -24.34 -11.52
N THR A 74 -3.44 -24.94 -12.16
CA THR A 74 -3.53 -26.41 -12.33
C THR A 74 -2.82 -26.91 -13.59
N ASP A 75 -2.25 -26.01 -14.36
CA ASP A 75 -1.45 -26.28 -15.55
C ASP A 75 0.02 -25.87 -15.33
N ASP A 76 0.86 -26.06 -16.36
CA ASP A 76 2.26 -25.64 -16.35
C ASP A 76 2.48 -24.20 -16.81
N GLY A 77 1.43 -23.38 -16.75
CA GLY A 77 1.49 -21.97 -17.14
C GLY A 77 2.31 -21.10 -16.16
N THR A 78 2.70 -19.94 -16.63
CA THR A 78 3.49 -18.99 -15.84
C THR A 78 2.61 -17.97 -15.16
N LEU A 79 2.72 -17.88 -13.82
CA LEU A 79 1.99 -16.89 -13.03
C LEU A 79 2.72 -15.55 -12.97
N ARG A 80 1.97 -14.46 -13.14
CA ARG A 80 2.40 -13.08 -12.97
C ARG A 80 1.44 -12.35 -12.07
N TYR A 81 1.96 -11.33 -11.36
CA TYR A 81 1.23 -10.58 -10.34
C TYR A 81 1.28 -9.09 -10.64
N ALA A 82 0.15 -8.41 -10.55
CA ALA A 82 0.06 -6.96 -10.67
C ALA A 82 -0.76 -6.41 -9.51
N TRP A 83 -0.17 -5.57 -8.68
CA TRP A 83 -0.82 -4.93 -7.56
C TRP A 83 -1.39 -3.57 -7.94
N TYR A 84 -2.57 -3.31 -7.47
CA TYR A 84 -3.31 -2.08 -7.69
C TYR A 84 -3.78 -1.48 -6.37
N MET A 85 -3.95 -0.17 -6.34
CA MET A 85 -4.48 0.58 -5.22
C MET A 85 -5.64 1.46 -5.67
N SER A 86 -6.66 1.53 -4.82
CA SER A 86 -7.85 2.36 -4.98
C SER A 86 -8.12 3.11 -3.67
N THR A 87 -8.64 4.34 -3.77
CA THR A 87 -9.04 5.15 -2.61
C THR A 87 -10.54 5.12 -2.33
N ASN A 88 -11.31 4.43 -3.15
CA ASN A 88 -12.78 4.40 -3.06
C ASN A 88 -13.37 2.99 -2.94
N GLY A 89 -12.52 1.95 -2.75
CA GLY A 89 -12.96 0.56 -2.63
C GLY A 89 -13.52 -0.03 -3.94
N SER A 90 -13.16 0.54 -5.10
CA SER A 90 -13.56 0.03 -6.40
C SER A 90 -12.38 -0.55 -7.16
N TYR A 91 -12.61 -1.65 -7.90
CA TYR A 91 -11.64 -2.19 -8.85
C TYR A 91 -11.45 -1.30 -10.09
N GLU A 92 -12.44 -0.45 -10.37
CA GLU A 92 -12.40 0.45 -11.52
C GLU A 92 -11.50 1.66 -11.23
N ASN A 93 -10.71 2.05 -12.23
CA ASN A 93 -9.79 3.18 -12.17
C ASN A 93 -8.73 3.08 -11.04
N ALA A 94 -8.48 1.89 -10.52
CA ALA A 94 -7.42 1.67 -9.56
C ALA A 94 -6.05 1.92 -10.20
N ALA A 95 -5.15 2.56 -9.43
CA ALA A 95 -3.80 2.84 -9.88
C ALA A 95 -2.91 1.59 -9.79
N LEU A 96 -2.11 1.33 -10.80
CA LEU A 96 -1.11 0.28 -10.75
C LEU A 96 0.03 0.68 -9.80
N VAL A 97 0.28 -0.14 -8.78
CA VAL A 97 1.34 0.07 -7.79
C VAL A 97 2.62 -0.66 -8.20
N SER A 98 2.52 -1.95 -8.50
CA SER A 98 3.67 -2.74 -8.90
C SER A 98 3.29 -3.87 -9.86
N ARG A 99 4.25 -4.26 -10.71
CA ARG A 99 4.16 -5.46 -11.56
C ARG A 99 5.37 -6.33 -11.34
N SER A 100 5.13 -7.62 -11.24
CA SER A 100 6.16 -8.62 -11.18
C SER A 100 6.16 -9.51 -12.41
N ARG A 101 7.35 -9.87 -12.89
CA ARG A 101 7.49 -10.80 -14.02
C ARG A 101 7.45 -12.25 -13.59
N GLU A 102 7.86 -12.60 -12.41
CA GLU A 102 7.77 -13.95 -11.82
C GLU A 102 7.96 -13.83 -10.31
N GLY A 103 7.05 -14.48 -9.55
CA GLY A 103 7.28 -14.75 -8.11
C GLY A 103 7.17 -13.59 -7.14
N ASN A 104 6.96 -12.34 -7.59
CA ASN A 104 6.79 -11.24 -6.64
C ASN A 104 5.35 -11.19 -6.12
N THR A 105 5.12 -11.97 -5.10
CA THR A 105 3.83 -12.11 -4.43
C THR A 105 3.57 -11.04 -3.37
N THR A 106 4.45 -10.04 -3.26
CA THR A 106 4.38 -8.99 -2.24
C THR A 106 4.29 -7.58 -2.83
N CYS A 107 3.73 -6.67 -2.06
CA CYS A 107 3.63 -5.23 -2.36
C CYS A 107 3.80 -4.44 -1.06
N GLU A 108 4.63 -3.41 -1.06
CA GLU A 108 4.69 -2.44 0.03
C GLU A 108 3.56 -1.43 -0.15
N ALA A 109 2.73 -1.27 0.88
CA ALA A 109 1.69 -0.25 0.89
C ALA A 109 2.29 1.12 1.20
N ASP A 110 1.78 2.17 0.54
CA ASP A 110 2.14 3.55 0.88
C ASP A 110 1.37 3.98 2.12
N THR A 111 2.08 4.28 3.19
CA THR A 111 1.58 4.73 4.48
C THR A 111 1.96 6.17 4.81
N SER A 112 2.49 6.91 3.84
CA SER A 112 2.99 8.29 4.04
C SER A 112 1.89 9.30 4.33
N VAL A 113 0.66 9.02 3.91
CA VAL A 113 -0.48 9.92 4.10
C VAL A 113 -1.60 9.19 4.85
N PRO A 114 -2.14 9.75 5.94
CA PRO A 114 -3.29 9.20 6.63
C PRO A 114 -4.53 9.08 5.73
N GLY A 115 -5.24 7.96 5.86
CA GLY A 115 -6.41 7.69 5.02
C GLY A 115 -6.74 6.20 4.93
N THR A 116 -7.75 5.86 4.16
CA THR A 116 -8.13 4.47 3.87
C THR A 116 -7.80 4.16 2.42
N TYR A 117 -7.06 3.08 2.22
CA TYR A 117 -6.60 2.60 0.92
C TYR A 117 -7.01 1.15 0.72
N TYR A 118 -7.33 0.78 -0.50
CA TYR A 118 -7.77 -0.57 -0.86
C TYR A 118 -6.81 -1.13 -1.89
N TYR A 119 -6.13 -2.22 -1.53
CA TYR A 119 -5.18 -2.91 -2.39
C TYR A 119 -5.77 -4.22 -2.90
N PHE A 120 -5.45 -4.59 -4.13
CA PHE A 120 -5.76 -5.91 -4.67
C PHE A 120 -4.71 -6.32 -5.68
N CYS A 121 -4.62 -7.61 -5.91
CA CYS A 121 -3.71 -8.19 -6.88
C CYS A 121 -4.48 -8.84 -8.03
N VAL A 122 -4.06 -8.60 -9.25
CA VAL A 122 -4.46 -9.36 -10.43
C VAL A 122 -3.39 -10.42 -10.68
N VAL A 123 -3.80 -11.67 -10.63
CA VAL A 123 -2.95 -12.81 -10.96
C VAL A 123 -3.27 -13.25 -12.37
N GLU A 124 -2.25 -13.33 -13.21
CA GLU A 124 -2.31 -13.77 -14.59
C GLU A 124 -1.61 -15.12 -14.73
N ASN A 125 -2.24 -16.07 -15.43
CA ASN A 125 -1.64 -17.33 -15.86
C ASN A 125 -1.54 -17.33 -17.36
N SER A 126 -0.33 -17.57 -17.90
CA SER A 126 -0.06 -17.66 -19.34
C SER A 126 0.44 -19.06 -19.68
N LEU A 127 -0.23 -19.73 -20.62
CA LEU A 127 0.17 -21.01 -21.17
C LEU A 127 0.12 -20.95 -22.70
N GLY A 128 1.29 -21.03 -23.36
CA GLY A 128 1.39 -20.75 -24.79
C GLY A 128 0.93 -19.31 -25.08
N ASP A 129 0.01 -19.14 -26.00
CA ASP A 129 -0.57 -17.86 -26.40
C ASP A 129 -1.85 -17.51 -25.61
N ASP A 130 -2.37 -18.41 -24.78
CA ASP A 130 -3.57 -18.15 -23.97
C ASP A 130 -3.22 -17.59 -22.59
N THR A 131 -4.10 -16.72 -22.11
CA THR A 131 -3.94 -16.03 -20.83
C THR A 131 -5.26 -15.93 -20.09
N LYS A 132 -5.26 -16.33 -18.82
CA LYS A 132 -6.40 -16.20 -17.90
C LYS A 132 -5.99 -15.39 -16.68
N THR A 133 -6.94 -14.66 -16.13
CA THR A 133 -6.69 -13.80 -14.97
C THR A 133 -7.70 -14.01 -13.84
N THR A 134 -7.25 -13.80 -12.62
CA THR A 134 -8.10 -13.73 -11.42
C THR A 134 -7.74 -12.46 -10.62
N LYS A 135 -8.74 -11.76 -10.11
CA LYS A 135 -8.55 -10.67 -9.14
C LYS A 135 -8.71 -11.21 -7.73
N SER A 136 -7.83 -10.81 -6.82
CA SER A 136 -8.02 -11.08 -5.39
C SER A 136 -9.18 -10.26 -4.81
N ASN A 137 -9.62 -10.61 -3.61
CA ASN A 137 -10.37 -9.67 -2.79
C ASN A 137 -9.54 -8.42 -2.51
N MET A 138 -10.19 -7.35 -2.07
CA MET A 138 -9.51 -6.15 -1.61
C MET A 138 -8.99 -6.35 -0.18
N ILE A 139 -7.85 -5.74 0.10
CA ILE A 139 -7.28 -5.57 1.43
C ILE A 139 -7.47 -4.10 1.79
N GLU A 140 -8.15 -3.82 2.89
CA GLU A 140 -8.26 -2.47 3.42
C GLU A 140 -7.02 -2.16 4.26
N VAL A 141 -6.38 -1.02 3.97
CA VAL A 141 -5.26 -0.48 4.75
C VAL A 141 -5.67 0.89 5.30
N VAL A 142 -5.89 0.96 6.61
CA VAL A 142 -6.22 2.20 7.31
C VAL A 142 -4.93 2.79 7.89
N VAL A 143 -4.50 3.92 7.35
CA VAL A 143 -3.35 4.68 7.85
C VAL A 143 -3.84 5.76 8.79
N GLN A 144 -3.51 5.64 10.06
CA GLN A 144 -3.87 6.58 11.11
C GLN A 144 -2.80 7.66 11.26
N GLU A 145 -3.21 8.88 11.57
CA GLU A 145 -2.26 9.96 11.87
C GLU A 145 -1.36 9.57 13.05
N LYS A 146 -0.07 9.80 12.88
CA LYS A 146 0.89 9.66 13.95
C LYS A 146 0.84 10.92 14.81
N THR A 147 0.39 10.77 16.06
CA THR A 147 0.39 11.85 17.03
C THR A 147 1.59 11.76 17.97
N VAL A 148 2.17 12.91 18.32
CA VAL A 148 3.21 13.03 19.34
C VAL A 148 2.69 13.85 20.50
N GLU A 149 2.94 13.40 21.73
CA GLU A 149 2.69 14.25 22.88
C GLU A 149 3.80 15.27 23.03
N LYS A 150 3.42 16.55 23.12
CA LYS A 150 4.32 17.65 23.40
C LYS A 150 3.97 18.24 24.76
N THR A 151 4.97 18.42 25.59
CA THR A 151 4.80 19.05 26.90
C THR A 151 5.06 20.53 26.79
N ILE A 152 4.08 21.35 27.17
CA ILE A 152 4.22 22.80 27.25
C ILE A 152 4.44 23.17 28.71
N GLU A 153 5.57 23.75 29.01
CA GLU A 153 5.90 24.28 30.32
C GLU A 153 6.05 25.80 30.23
N ILE A 154 5.37 26.52 31.12
CA ILE A 154 5.39 27.98 31.17
C ILE A 154 5.98 28.39 32.50
N ASN A 155 7.16 28.97 32.44
CA ASN A 155 7.86 29.49 33.61
C ASN A 155 7.52 30.97 33.85
N LEU A 156 6.90 31.20 35.01
CA LEU A 156 6.51 32.52 35.47
C LEU A 156 7.50 33.03 36.50
N PRO A 157 7.88 34.33 36.47
CA PRO A 157 8.75 34.88 37.49
C PRO A 157 8.05 34.98 38.86
N SER A 158 8.85 35.04 39.91
CA SER A 158 8.41 35.03 41.35
C SER A 158 7.42 36.13 41.73
N LYS A 159 7.21 37.16 40.88
CA LYS A 159 6.24 38.26 41.11
C LYS A 159 4.91 38.05 40.38
N SER A 160 4.60 36.86 39.99
CA SER A 160 3.39 36.52 39.23
C SER A 160 2.06 36.87 39.88
N GLY A 161 2.02 37.01 41.22
CA GLY A 161 0.77 37.33 41.96
C GLY A 161 0.22 38.75 41.68
N LEU A 162 0.95 39.61 40.93
CA LEU A 162 0.50 40.93 40.48
C LEU A 162 -0.10 40.92 39.08
N TYR A 163 -0.09 39.76 38.43
CA TYR A 163 -0.49 39.62 37.04
C TYR A 163 -1.54 38.51 36.90
N GLU A 164 -2.53 38.75 36.06
CA GLU A 164 -3.43 37.73 35.56
C GLU A 164 -2.84 37.15 34.28
N ILE A 165 -2.61 35.83 34.24
CA ILE A 165 -2.00 35.14 33.13
C ILE A 165 -2.95 34.09 32.59
N THR A 166 -3.21 34.18 31.31
CA THR A 166 -4.08 33.20 30.60
C THR A 166 -3.29 32.61 29.42
N VAL A 167 -3.31 31.31 29.31
CA VAL A 167 -2.61 30.57 28.26
C VAL A 167 -3.63 29.84 27.41
N TYR A 168 -3.49 29.96 26.10
CA TYR A 168 -4.24 29.19 25.13
C TYR A 168 -3.28 28.41 24.24
N VAL A 169 -3.62 27.17 23.96
CA VAL A 169 -2.94 26.35 22.96
C VAL A 169 -3.96 26.04 21.87
N ASP A 170 -3.68 26.44 20.66
CA ASP A 170 -4.60 26.33 19.51
C ASP A 170 -6.02 26.84 19.84
N GLY A 171 -6.11 27.92 20.60
CA GLY A 171 -7.36 28.54 21.03
C GLY A 171 -8.05 27.86 22.23
N VAL A 172 -7.49 26.81 22.78
CA VAL A 172 -8.03 26.11 23.98
C VAL A 172 -7.33 26.62 25.25
N LEU A 173 -8.11 27.07 26.24
CA LEU A 173 -7.61 27.56 27.53
C LEU A 173 -6.92 26.43 28.30
N GLN A 174 -5.73 26.71 28.83
CA GLN A 174 -4.92 25.77 29.61
C GLN A 174 -4.81 26.22 31.07
N TYR A 175 -4.84 25.25 31.97
CA TYR A 175 -4.70 25.44 33.41
C TYR A 175 -3.44 24.71 33.92
N GLY A 176 -2.27 25.38 33.89
CA GLY A 176 -1.01 24.81 34.37
C GLY A 176 -0.17 24.16 33.27
N PRO A 177 0.90 23.41 33.63
CA PRO A 177 1.69 22.62 32.69
C PRO A 177 0.78 21.64 31.97
N THR A 178 0.88 21.60 30.63
CA THR A 178 -0.06 20.84 29.82
C THR A 178 0.68 19.97 28.81
N SER A 179 0.34 18.69 28.75
CA SER A 179 0.69 17.82 27.64
C SER A 179 -0.38 17.94 26.55
N VAL A 180 0.02 18.13 25.31
CA VAL A 180 -0.87 18.26 24.16
C VAL A 180 -0.44 17.26 23.11
N SER A 181 -1.38 16.43 22.65
CA SER A 181 -1.16 15.54 21.51
C SER A 181 -1.31 16.35 20.23
N ILE A 182 -0.29 16.31 19.38
CA ILE A 182 -0.30 16.97 18.08
C ILE A 182 0.11 15.99 17.00
N THR A 183 -0.33 16.23 15.76
CA THR A 183 0.23 15.54 14.58
C THR A 183 1.66 15.97 14.35
N ASP A 184 2.51 15.07 13.87
CA ASP A 184 3.98 15.22 13.86
C ASP A 184 4.47 16.48 13.13
N ASP A 185 3.77 16.93 12.09
CA ASP A 185 4.14 18.12 11.28
C ASP A 185 3.33 19.38 11.58
N ARG A 186 2.52 19.39 12.63
CA ARG A 186 1.61 20.50 12.90
C ARG A 186 2.29 21.63 13.66
N SER A 187 2.15 22.85 13.16
CA SER A 187 2.49 24.06 13.92
C SER A 187 1.45 24.29 15.02
N MET A 188 1.92 24.51 16.25
CA MET A 188 1.10 24.81 17.40
C MET A 188 1.14 26.31 17.69
N ILE A 189 0.00 26.92 18.00
CA ILE A 189 -0.11 28.32 18.41
C ILE A 189 -0.28 28.39 19.91
N VAL A 190 0.72 28.94 20.59
CA VAL A 190 0.64 29.24 22.04
C VAL A 190 0.43 30.73 22.22
N GLU A 191 -0.71 31.10 22.81
CA GLU A 191 -1.03 32.48 23.15
C GLU A 191 -0.97 32.67 24.66
N VAL A 192 -0.12 33.58 25.11
CA VAL A 192 -0.02 33.94 26.54
C VAL A 192 -0.48 35.38 26.69
N THR A 193 -1.58 35.57 27.41
CA THR A 193 -2.09 36.90 27.76
C THR A 193 -1.69 37.25 29.17
N VAL A 194 -1.02 38.37 29.32
CA VAL A 194 -0.59 38.87 30.62
C VAL A 194 -1.26 40.22 30.88
N ARG A 195 -2.02 40.33 31.97
CA ARG A 195 -2.64 41.58 32.44
C ARG A 195 -1.98 42.03 33.74
N GLY A 196 -1.47 43.25 33.78
CA GLY A 196 -0.78 43.81 34.96
C GLY A 196 0.00 45.06 34.64
N LYS A 197 0.71 45.65 35.63
CA LYS A 197 1.56 46.80 35.44
C LYS A 197 3.01 46.37 35.31
N GLY A 198 3.67 46.81 34.22
CA GLY A 198 5.09 46.53 33.96
C GLY A 198 5.31 45.46 32.93
N THR A 199 6.55 45.04 32.73
CA THR A 199 6.95 43.97 31.81
C THR A 199 7.18 42.70 32.58
N LEU A 200 6.52 41.61 32.18
CA LEU A 200 6.71 40.29 32.75
C LEU A 200 7.40 39.40 31.70
N PRO A 201 8.61 38.90 31.95
CA PRO A 201 9.20 37.89 31.11
C PRO A 201 8.47 36.56 31.32
N VAL A 202 7.94 36.00 30.23
CA VAL A 202 7.33 34.70 30.22
C VAL A 202 8.15 33.78 29.31
N ASP A 203 8.65 32.71 29.86
CA ASP A 203 9.37 31.69 29.10
C ASP A 203 8.47 30.52 28.82
N VAL A 204 8.34 30.16 27.53
CA VAL A 204 7.60 28.98 27.08
C VAL A 204 8.61 27.94 26.63
N TYR A 205 8.45 26.74 27.14
CA TYR A 205 9.26 25.58 26.76
C TYR A 205 8.37 24.57 26.05
N LEU A 206 8.89 23.98 25.00
CA LEU A 206 8.30 22.84 24.31
C LEU A 206 9.30 21.68 24.39
N ASP A 207 8.90 20.58 25.01
CA ASP A 207 9.76 19.42 25.27
C ASP A 207 11.11 19.82 25.92
N GLY A 208 11.08 20.72 26.90
CA GLY A 208 12.27 21.23 27.58
C GLY A 208 13.08 22.25 26.79
N ALA A 209 12.75 22.52 25.52
CA ALA A 209 13.44 23.52 24.73
C ALA A 209 12.76 24.89 24.83
N ARG A 210 13.54 25.93 25.26
CA ARG A 210 13.04 27.29 25.39
C ARG A 210 12.66 27.87 24.04
N ARG A 211 11.43 28.34 23.93
CA ARG A 211 10.93 29.10 22.75
C ARG A 211 10.83 30.57 23.15
N ARG A 212 11.39 31.45 22.31
CA ARG A 212 11.37 32.90 22.61
C ARG A 212 9.96 33.45 22.47
N SER A 213 9.39 33.95 23.58
CA SER A 213 8.24 34.86 23.54
C SER A 213 8.69 36.27 23.86
N ARG A 214 8.18 37.25 23.13
CA ARG A 214 8.32 38.67 23.53
C ARG A 214 6.97 39.11 24.11
N SER A 215 6.93 39.39 25.39
CA SER A 215 5.80 40.07 26.00
C SER A 215 6.17 41.53 26.26
N THR A 216 5.36 42.45 25.80
CA THR A 216 5.37 43.86 26.20
C THR A 216 4.18 44.09 27.12
N SER A 217 4.34 45.03 28.11
CA SER A 217 3.27 45.37 29.05
C SER A 217 1.96 45.70 28.36
N THR A 218 0.86 45.08 28.76
CA THR A 218 -0.50 45.19 28.21
C THR A 218 -0.79 44.49 26.89
N SER A 219 0.02 43.52 26.46
CA SER A 219 -0.18 42.86 25.16
C SER A 219 -0.29 41.35 25.28
N THR A 220 -1.13 40.78 24.43
CA THR A 220 -1.15 39.34 24.13
C THR A 220 0.15 38.99 23.40
N ALA A 221 0.98 38.16 24.01
CA ALA A 221 2.11 37.56 23.33
C ALA A 221 1.65 36.32 22.58
N ARG A 222 1.82 36.35 21.26
CA ARG A 222 1.50 35.19 20.40
C ARG A 222 2.81 34.57 19.91
N SER A 223 2.99 33.30 20.19
CA SER A 223 4.11 32.54 19.66
C SER A 223 3.59 31.36 18.85
N THR A 224 4.02 31.26 17.58
CA THR A 224 3.79 30.08 16.77
C THR A 224 5.00 29.18 16.94
N ILE A 225 4.76 28.00 17.47
CA ILE A 225 5.80 26.98 17.69
C ILE A 225 5.64 25.96 16.56
N ARG A 226 6.70 25.77 15.77
CA ARG A 226 6.77 24.69 14.79
C ARG A 226 7.49 23.51 15.42
N SER A 227 6.95 22.34 15.21
CA SER A 227 7.56 21.05 15.60
C SER A 227 8.87 20.82 14.84
#